data_c875d24d7e4f078a266697968cb28a67
#
_entry.id   c875d24d7e4f078a266697968cb28a67
#
_cell.length_a   1.000
_cell.length_b   1.000
_cell.length_c   1.000
_cell.angle_alpha   90.00
_cell.angle_beta   90.00
_cell.angle_gamma   90.00
#
_symmetry.space_group_name_H-M   'P 1'
#
loop_
_entity.id
_entity.type
_entity.pdbx_description
1 polymer ?
#
loop_
_entity_poly.entity_id
_entity_poly.type
_entity_poly.pdbx_seq_one_letter_code
_entity_poly.pdbx_strand_id
1 'polypeptide(L)'
;MPAPKQHSKSFIEILNNIWWRVDAALDNEMIYWSAMLGATEALMSGTTCIIDHHESPNSIEGSLNTIAEACKTVGVRINTCYGVTDRWDNQGQLHSKVSPLSVTTDAAKRGLAECDRYLTAGGNGMVGVHAAFTCSDETLLAAAELAKKHSVGVHIHVAEGVDDVQAGARLESITQDNWLLIHAVHLDRKLKGRIVHNARSNMNNAVGYAKPT
;
A
#
# COMPACT_ATOMS: atom_id res chain seq x y z
N MET A 1 -4.28 -17.90 -8.51
CA MET A 1 -5.00 -18.03 -7.21
C MET A 1 -6.31 -18.78 -7.42
N PRO A 2 -6.70 -19.71 -6.53
CA PRO A 2 -8.02 -20.29 -6.60
C PRO A 2 -9.08 -19.20 -6.33
N ALA A 3 -10.15 -19.23 -7.11
CA ALA A 3 -11.26 -18.29 -6.92
C ALA A 3 -11.89 -18.46 -5.52
N PRO A 4 -12.34 -17.39 -4.88
CA PRO A 4 -13.03 -17.51 -3.61
C PRO A 4 -14.31 -18.32 -3.77
N LYS A 5 -14.66 -19.13 -2.75
CA LYS A 5 -15.85 -20.01 -2.78
C LYS A 5 -17.18 -19.23 -2.88
N GLN A 6 -17.18 -17.97 -2.49
CA GLN A 6 -18.34 -17.08 -2.53
C GLN A 6 -17.93 -15.73 -3.08
N HIS A 7 -18.84 -15.08 -3.81
CA HIS A 7 -18.64 -13.70 -4.26
C HIS A 7 -18.65 -12.73 -3.07
N SER A 8 -17.65 -11.88 -3.00
CA SER A 8 -17.62 -10.78 -2.02
C SER A 8 -18.70 -9.75 -2.35
N LYS A 9 -19.43 -9.28 -1.34
CA LYS A 9 -20.54 -8.33 -1.48
C LYS A 9 -20.15 -6.89 -1.20
N SER A 10 -18.95 -6.66 -0.64
CA SER A 10 -18.41 -5.34 -0.33
C SER A 10 -16.92 -5.30 -0.56
N PHE A 11 -16.38 -4.08 -0.63
CA PHE A 11 -14.95 -3.86 -0.77
C PHE A 11 -14.16 -4.48 0.41
N ILE A 12 -14.63 -4.31 1.63
CA ILE A 12 -14.01 -4.93 2.83
C ILE A 12 -14.02 -6.46 2.77
N GLU A 13 -15.09 -7.07 2.22
CA GLU A 13 -15.10 -8.52 2.02
C GLU A 13 -14.07 -8.97 0.96
N ILE A 14 -13.84 -8.17 -0.10
CA ILE A 14 -12.78 -8.44 -1.09
C ILE A 14 -11.41 -8.43 -0.39
N LEU A 15 -11.15 -7.42 0.43
CA LEU A 15 -9.90 -7.32 1.19
C LEU A 15 -9.72 -8.54 2.11
N ASN A 16 -10.72 -8.86 2.94
CA ASN A 16 -10.67 -9.98 3.90
C ASN A 16 -10.57 -11.36 3.23
N ASN A 17 -11.27 -11.56 2.13
CA ASN A 17 -11.41 -12.89 1.52
C ASN A 17 -10.31 -13.18 0.50
N ILE A 18 -9.67 -12.15 -0.05
CA ILE A 18 -8.70 -12.28 -1.15
C ILE A 18 -7.37 -11.62 -0.78
N TRP A 19 -7.30 -10.30 -0.77
CA TRP A 19 -6.03 -9.58 -0.73
C TRP A 19 -5.24 -9.82 0.56
N TRP A 20 -5.86 -9.62 1.71
CA TRP A 20 -5.18 -9.81 2.99
C TRP A 20 -4.76 -11.26 3.27
N ARG A 21 -5.41 -12.23 2.63
CA ARG A 21 -4.98 -13.62 2.69
C ARG A 21 -3.78 -13.91 1.81
N VAL A 22 -3.73 -13.27 0.65
CA VAL A 22 -2.56 -13.36 -0.24
C VAL A 22 -1.37 -12.72 0.43
N ASP A 23 -1.52 -11.50 0.94
CA ASP A 23 -0.45 -10.77 1.63
C ASP A 23 0.15 -11.62 2.78
N ALA A 24 -0.71 -12.24 3.60
CA ALA A 24 -0.28 -13.10 4.70
C ALA A 24 0.39 -14.42 4.25
N ALA A 25 0.17 -14.84 3.02
CA ALA A 25 0.75 -16.10 2.50
C ALA A 25 2.12 -15.89 1.83
N LEU A 26 2.50 -14.64 1.54
CA LEU A 26 3.74 -14.34 0.82
C LEU A 26 4.97 -14.61 1.68
N ASP A 27 5.90 -15.38 1.13
CA ASP A 27 7.29 -15.50 1.57
C ASP A 27 8.23 -14.80 0.56
N ASN A 28 9.51 -14.73 0.87
CA ASN A 28 10.49 -14.03 0.02
C ASN A 28 10.61 -14.63 -1.40
N GLU A 29 10.46 -15.93 -1.54
CA GLU A 29 10.50 -16.58 -2.85
C GLU A 29 9.25 -16.23 -3.67
N MET A 30 8.07 -16.27 -3.05
CA MET A 30 6.81 -15.86 -3.67
C MET A 30 6.82 -14.38 -4.06
N ILE A 31 7.38 -13.50 -3.21
CA ILE A 31 7.57 -12.08 -3.50
C ILE A 31 8.43 -11.90 -4.76
N TYR A 32 9.57 -12.61 -4.85
CA TYR A 32 10.46 -12.53 -6.00
C TYR A 32 9.75 -12.92 -7.30
N TRP A 33 9.12 -14.09 -7.32
CA TRP A 33 8.46 -14.59 -8.53
C TRP A 33 7.21 -13.78 -8.91
N SER A 34 6.46 -13.30 -7.93
CA SER A 34 5.34 -12.38 -8.16
C SER A 34 5.80 -11.07 -8.79
N ALA A 35 6.88 -10.48 -8.26
CA ALA A 35 7.47 -9.27 -8.81
C ALA A 35 8.04 -9.49 -10.23
N MET A 36 8.70 -10.63 -10.48
CA MET A 36 9.17 -11.02 -11.82
C MET A 36 8.01 -11.07 -12.82
N LEU A 37 6.92 -11.74 -12.45
CA LEU A 37 5.74 -11.86 -13.31
C LEU A 37 5.12 -10.49 -13.60
N GLY A 38 4.83 -9.71 -12.55
CA GLY A 38 4.23 -8.38 -12.69
C GLY A 38 5.10 -7.41 -13.49
N ALA A 39 6.42 -7.44 -13.27
CA ALA A 39 7.37 -6.62 -14.02
C ALA A 39 7.41 -7.02 -15.50
N THR A 40 7.35 -8.33 -15.80
CA THR A 40 7.31 -8.85 -17.18
C THR A 40 6.03 -8.43 -17.90
N GLU A 41 4.87 -8.57 -17.26
CA GLU A 41 3.59 -8.13 -17.83
C GLU A 41 3.55 -6.62 -18.07
N ALA A 42 4.08 -5.83 -17.12
CA ALA A 42 4.19 -4.39 -17.25
C ALA A 42 5.08 -4.00 -18.45
N LEU A 43 6.24 -4.62 -18.59
CA LEU A 43 7.16 -4.37 -19.70
C LEU A 43 6.56 -4.75 -21.05
N MET A 44 5.89 -5.91 -21.14
CA MET A 44 5.17 -6.34 -22.33
C MET A 44 4.02 -5.40 -22.71
N SER A 45 3.46 -4.70 -21.76
CA SER A 45 2.42 -3.67 -21.97
C SER A 45 3.00 -2.28 -22.28
N GLY A 46 4.33 -2.14 -22.42
CA GLY A 46 4.99 -0.87 -22.71
C GLY A 46 5.28 0.00 -21.48
N THR A 47 5.09 -0.51 -20.28
CA THR A 47 5.41 0.19 -19.04
C THR A 47 6.91 0.23 -18.83
N THR A 48 7.48 1.41 -18.64
CA THR A 48 8.92 1.60 -18.46
C THR A 48 9.34 1.91 -17.03
N CYS A 49 8.38 2.19 -16.15
CA CYS A 49 8.59 2.44 -14.73
C CYS A 49 7.35 2.03 -13.94
N ILE A 50 7.54 1.31 -12.86
CA ILE A 50 6.48 0.88 -11.95
C ILE A 50 6.59 1.70 -10.67
N ILE A 51 5.47 2.14 -10.12
CA ILE A 51 5.35 2.59 -8.74
C ILE A 51 4.57 1.49 -8.01
N ASP A 52 5.26 0.81 -7.11
CA ASP A 52 4.77 -0.38 -6.43
C ASP A 52 4.37 -0.10 -4.99
N HIS A 53 3.41 -0.86 -4.49
CA HIS A 53 2.96 -0.84 -3.11
C HIS A 53 2.84 -2.28 -2.62
N HIS A 54 3.77 -2.70 -1.81
CA HIS A 54 3.93 -4.09 -1.39
C HIS A 54 3.51 -4.30 0.07
N GLU A 55 2.88 -5.45 0.34
CA GLU A 55 2.56 -5.88 1.70
C GLU A 55 2.78 -7.39 1.84
N SER A 56 3.48 -7.79 2.92
CA SER A 56 3.80 -9.18 3.25
C SER A 56 4.08 -9.30 4.76
N PRO A 57 3.06 -9.38 5.62
CA PRO A 57 3.23 -9.27 7.07
C PRO A 57 4.14 -10.35 7.68
N ASN A 58 4.27 -11.50 7.00
CA ASN A 58 5.13 -12.61 7.41
C ASN A 58 6.56 -12.55 6.81
N SER A 59 6.83 -11.60 5.90
CA SER A 59 8.12 -11.45 5.21
C SER A 59 8.41 -9.97 4.94
N ILE A 60 8.43 -9.15 6.00
CA ILE A 60 8.57 -7.69 5.88
C ILE A 60 10.02 -7.33 5.51
N GLU A 61 10.97 -7.82 6.32
CA GLU A 61 12.38 -7.42 6.24
C GLU A 61 13.03 -7.92 4.94
N GLY A 62 13.57 -7.01 4.16
CA GLY A 62 14.23 -7.30 2.89
C GLY A 62 13.29 -7.44 1.70
N SER A 63 11.96 -7.40 1.88
CA SER A 63 10.99 -7.54 0.80
C SER A 63 11.17 -6.51 -0.32
N LEU A 64 11.48 -5.26 0.03
CA LEU A 64 11.70 -4.19 -0.95
C LEU A 64 12.93 -4.42 -1.82
N ASN A 65 14.01 -5.01 -1.26
CA ASN A 65 15.17 -5.41 -2.05
C ASN A 65 14.83 -6.55 -2.99
N THR A 66 14.07 -7.53 -2.53
CA THR A 66 13.63 -8.68 -3.33
C THR A 66 12.84 -8.21 -4.57
N ILE A 67 11.91 -7.28 -4.38
CA ILE A 67 11.13 -6.68 -5.47
C ILE A 67 12.03 -5.88 -6.43
N ALA A 68 12.91 -5.05 -5.89
CA ALA A 68 13.82 -4.23 -6.69
C ALA A 68 14.75 -5.09 -7.55
N GLU A 69 15.27 -6.20 -7.00
CA GLU A 69 16.11 -7.15 -7.73
C GLU A 69 15.34 -7.87 -8.82
N ALA A 70 14.12 -8.33 -8.56
CA ALA A 70 13.26 -8.94 -9.56
C ALA A 70 12.98 -7.99 -10.73
N CYS A 71 12.59 -6.76 -10.46
CA CYS A 71 12.37 -5.73 -11.48
C CYS A 71 13.63 -5.41 -12.27
N LYS A 72 14.79 -5.33 -11.59
CA LYS A 72 16.10 -5.15 -12.24
C LYS A 72 16.44 -6.30 -13.19
N THR A 73 16.15 -7.53 -12.79
CA THR A 73 16.37 -8.73 -13.62
C THR A 73 15.54 -8.70 -14.89
N VAL A 74 14.30 -8.25 -14.82
CA VAL A 74 13.42 -8.05 -15.98
C VAL A 74 13.84 -6.84 -16.83
N GLY A 75 14.47 -5.82 -16.21
CA GLY A 75 14.89 -4.60 -16.89
C GLY A 75 13.88 -3.46 -16.84
N VAL A 76 12.94 -3.48 -15.88
CA VAL A 76 11.99 -2.40 -15.67
C VAL A 76 12.39 -1.56 -14.43
N ARG A 77 12.24 -0.26 -14.54
CA ARG A 77 12.49 0.65 -13.40
C ARG A 77 11.38 0.53 -12.38
N ILE A 78 11.74 0.62 -11.10
CA ILE A 78 10.76 0.57 -10.01
C ILE A 78 11.02 1.67 -8.98
N ASN A 79 9.94 2.16 -8.39
CA ASN A 79 9.90 2.90 -7.15
C ASN A 79 8.94 2.13 -6.23
N THR A 80 9.47 1.52 -5.16
CA THR A 80 8.69 0.61 -4.31
C THR A 80 8.54 1.14 -2.89
N CYS A 81 7.51 0.70 -2.18
CA CYS A 81 7.31 0.97 -0.77
C CYS A 81 6.63 -0.20 -0.07
N TYR A 82 6.86 -0.31 1.23
CA TYR A 82 6.13 -1.27 2.06
C TYR A 82 4.83 -0.63 2.59
N GLY A 83 3.70 -1.29 2.41
CA GLY A 83 2.37 -0.85 2.83
C GLY A 83 2.16 -1.01 4.34
N VAL A 84 2.66 -0.03 5.10
CA VAL A 84 2.54 -0.01 6.56
C VAL A 84 1.07 0.01 6.99
N THR A 85 0.72 -0.84 7.95
CA THR A 85 -0.65 -0.95 8.47
C THR A 85 -0.68 -1.53 9.87
N ASP A 86 -1.67 -1.09 10.67
CA ASP A 86 -1.91 -1.61 12.02
C ASP A 86 -2.88 -2.80 12.04
N ARG A 87 -3.19 -3.35 10.90
CA ARG A 87 -4.12 -4.47 10.69
C ARG A 87 -3.60 -5.82 11.20
N TRP A 88 -2.28 -5.94 11.27
CA TRP A 88 -1.60 -7.18 11.61
C TRP A 88 -1.10 -7.17 13.06
N ASP A 89 -1.23 -8.33 13.71
CA ASP A 89 -0.50 -8.59 14.94
C ASP A 89 0.97 -8.99 14.65
N ASN A 90 1.72 -9.29 15.72
CA ASN A 90 3.13 -9.67 15.60
C ASN A 90 3.37 -11.03 14.95
N GLN A 91 2.30 -11.80 14.71
CA GLN A 91 2.34 -13.13 14.10
C GLN A 91 1.77 -13.14 12.68
N GLY A 92 1.53 -11.97 12.08
CA GLY A 92 0.91 -11.85 10.77
C GLY A 92 -0.55 -12.30 10.72
N GLN A 93 -1.24 -12.27 11.87
CA GLN A 93 -2.67 -12.53 11.94
C GLN A 93 -3.45 -11.22 11.92
N LEU A 94 -4.59 -11.22 11.24
CA LEU A 94 -5.47 -10.06 11.21
C LEU A 94 -6.09 -9.80 12.59
N HIS A 95 -6.05 -8.55 13.03
CA HIS A 95 -6.89 -8.12 14.13
C HIS A 95 -8.38 -8.30 13.79
N SER A 96 -9.17 -8.73 14.77
CA SER A 96 -10.61 -9.03 14.59
C SER A 96 -11.47 -7.80 14.25
N LYS A 97 -10.93 -6.58 14.37
CA LYS A 97 -11.62 -5.33 14.05
C LYS A 97 -10.87 -4.56 12.98
N VAL A 98 -11.53 -4.32 11.87
CA VAL A 98 -11.10 -3.37 10.83
C VAL A 98 -11.50 -1.98 11.29
N SER A 99 -10.79 -1.45 12.26
CA SER A 99 -10.97 -0.08 12.76
C SER A 99 -9.59 0.48 13.07
N PRO A 100 -9.37 1.77 12.91
CA PRO A 100 -8.08 2.35 13.30
C PRO A 100 -7.78 1.95 14.73
N LEU A 101 -6.67 1.27 14.93
CA LEU A 101 -6.19 0.97 16.27
C LEU A 101 -5.74 2.27 16.92
N SER A 102 -5.83 2.33 18.25
CA SER A 102 -5.42 3.53 19.00
C SER A 102 -3.91 3.70 19.09
N VAL A 103 -3.14 2.67 18.71
CA VAL A 103 -1.67 2.64 18.84
C VAL A 103 -1.05 1.96 17.63
N THR A 104 0.21 2.33 17.33
CA THR A 104 1.02 1.68 16.31
C THR A 104 1.38 0.25 16.72
N THR A 105 1.02 -0.71 15.88
CA THR A 105 1.36 -2.13 16.10
C THR A 105 2.83 -2.41 15.82
N ASP A 106 3.34 -3.54 16.32
CA ASP A 106 4.71 -3.95 16.02
C ASP A 106 4.89 -4.29 14.53
N ALA A 107 3.87 -4.82 13.87
CA ALA A 107 3.90 -5.04 12.43
C ALA A 107 4.04 -3.71 11.66
N ALA A 108 3.32 -2.67 12.07
CA ALA A 108 3.47 -1.33 11.46
C ALA A 108 4.85 -0.74 11.72
N LYS A 109 5.41 -0.89 12.93
CA LYS A 109 6.78 -0.45 13.25
C LYS A 109 7.81 -1.16 12.37
N ARG A 110 7.69 -2.47 12.16
CA ARG A 110 8.55 -3.24 11.27
C ARG A 110 8.43 -2.77 9.81
N GLY A 111 7.23 -2.48 9.34
CA GLY A 111 7.00 -1.93 8.02
C GLY A 111 7.64 -0.55 7.82
N LEU A 112 7.53 0.34 8.81
CA LEU A 112 8.23 1.63 8.81
C LEU A 112 9.76 1.45 8.81
N ALA A 113 10.26 0.50 9.60
CA ALA A 113 11.68 0.18 9.65
C ALA A 113 12.20 -0.38 8.32
N GLU A 114 11.41 -1.18 7.60
CA GLU A 114 11.78 -1.66 6.26
C GLU A 114 11.85 -0.52 5.23
N CYS A 115 10.87 0.41 5.24
CA CYS A 115 10.95 1.61 4.42
C CYS A 115 12.21 2.44 4.76
N ASP A 116 12.49 2.67 6.05
CA ASP A 116 13.67 3.42 6.50
C ASP A 116 14.97 2.74 6.08
N ARG A 117 15.07 1.44 6.26
CA ARG A 117 16.23 0.63 5.89
C ARG A 117 16.50 0.69 4.38
N TYR A 118 15.45 0.48 3.56
CA TYR A 118 15.56 0.49 2.11
C TYR A 118 15.98 1.85 1.56
N LEU A 119 15.34 2.91 2.03
CA LEU A 119 15.67 4.29 1.63
C LEU A 119 17.07 4.72 2.11
N THR A 120 17.46 4.35 3.33
CA THR A 120 18.82 4.62 3.86
C THR A 120 19.90 3.93 3.03
N ALA A 121 19.63 2.74 2.49
CA ALA A 121 20.52 2.02 1.59
C ALA A 121 20.55 2.60 0.15
N GLY A 122 19.86 3.70 -0.12
CA GLY A 122 19.80 4.32 -1.45
C GLY A 122 18.80 3.66 -2.40
N GLY A 123 17.87 2.86 -1.87
CA GLY A 123 16.79 2.27 -2.65
C GLY A 123 15.87 3.34 -3.24
N ASN A 124 15.42 3.14 -4.47
CA ASN A 124 14.46 4.05 -5.11
C ASN A 124 13.05 3.71 -4.63
N GLY A 125 12.53 4.51 -3.72
CA GLY A 125 11.27 4.21 -3.05
C GLY A 125 10.56 5.41 -2.44
N MET A 126 9.43 5.12 -1.83
CA MET A 126 8.60 6.02 -1.03
C MET A 126 8.36 5.38 0.35
N VAL A 127 7.69 6.10 1.24
CA VAL A 127 7.09 5.48 2.42
C VAL A 127 5.69 5.01 2.06
N GLY A 128 5.39 3.73 2.25
CA GLY A 128 4.08 3.15 1.99
C GLY A 128 3.19 3.19 3.22
N VAL A 129 1.92 3.50 3.04
CA VAL A 129 0.86 3.34 4.04
C VAL A 129 -0.32 2.67 3.35
N HIS A 130 -0.83 1.59 3.93
CA HIS A 130 -1.93 0.88 3.28
C HIS A 130 -3.12 1.80 3.05
N ALA A 131 -3.78 2.28 4.10
CA ALA A 131 -4.89 3.23 4.00
C ALA A 131 -5.13 3.90 5.35
N ALA A 132 -5.84 5.04 5.35
CA ALA A 132 -6.16 5.74 6.60
C ALA A 132 -6.98 4.88 7.57
N PHE A 133 -7.97 4.13 7.06
CA PHE A 133 -8.86 3.32 7.91
C PHE A 133 -8.18 2.09 8.52
N THR A 134 -6.99 1.71 8.06
CA THR A 134 -6.24 0.55 8.58
C THR A 134 -5.03 0.95 9.43
N CYS A 135 -4.84 2.24 9.69
CA CYS A 135 -3.73 2.78 10.46
C CYS A 135 -4.22 3.66 11.60
N SER A 136 -3.50 3.63 12.72
CA SER A 136 -3.67 4.61 13.79
C SER A 136 -3.16 5.98 13.35
N ASP A 137 -3.59 7.05 14.02
CA ASP A 137 -3.07 8.39 13.75
C ASP A 137 -1.57 8.49 14.06
N GLU A 138 -1.10 7.77 15.08
CA GLU A 138 0.31 7.65 15.40
C GLU A 138 1.11 7.05 14.25
N THR A 139 0.62 5.97 13.62
CA THR A 139 1.25 5.36 12.44
C THR A 139 1.27 6.29 11.24
N LEU A 140 0.18 7.01 10.99
CA LEU A 140 0.11 8.00 9.90
C LEU A 140 1.12 9.12 10.08
N LEU A 141 1.24 9.65 11.31
CA LEU A 141 2.23 10.69 11.65
C LEU A 141 3.66 10.17 11.52
N ALA A 142 3.94 8.96 12.01
CA ALA A 142 5.27 8.35 11.91
C ALA A 142 5.68 8.14 10.44
N ALA A 143 4.76 7.73 9.58
CA ALA A 143 5.01 7.60 8.15
C ALA A 143 5.30 8.95 7.49
N ALA A 144 4.57 10.01 7.84
CA ALA A 144 4.79 11.36 7.35
C ALA A 144 6.18 11.90 7.75
N GLU A 145 6.58 11.71 9.01
CA GLU A 145 7.90 12.14 9.50
C GLU A 145 9.03 11.33 8.86
N LEU A 146 8.84 10.02 8.64
CA LEU A 146 9.81 9.19 7.94
C LEU A 146 9.98 9.64 6.47
N ALA A 147 8.91 9.94 5.78
CA ALA A 147 8.95 10.45 4.41
C ALA A 147 9.70 11.79 4.33
N LYS A 148 9.47 12.68 5.30
CA LYS A 148 10.19 13.95 5.42
C LYS A 148 11.69 13.76 5.70
N LYS A 149 12.04 12.81 6.60
CA LYS A 149 13.44 12.46 6.90
C LYS A 149 14.22 12.09 5.62
N HIS A 150 13.60 11.32 4.73
CA HIS A 150 14.22 10.87 3.48
C HIS A 150 13.96 11.79 2.28
N SER A 151 13.21 12.88 2.46
CA SER A 151 12.82 13.80 1.37
C SER A 151 12.06 13.10 0.24
N VAL A 152 11.26 12.07 0.57
CA VAL A 152 10.39 11.33 -0.35
C VAL A 152 8.91 11.60 -0.05
N GLY A 153 8.01 11.12 -0.90
CA GLY A 153 6.57 11.16 -0.64
C GLY A 153 6.07 9.93 0.11
N VAL A 154 4.79 9.97 0.45
CA VAL A 154 4.03 8.81 0.95
C VAL A 154 3.13 8.29 -0.17
N HIS A 155 3.04 6.98 -0.33
CA HIS A 155 2.10 6.27 -1.19
C HIS A 155 1.02 5.65 -0.31
N ILE A 156 -0.22 6.12 -0.43
CA ILE A 156 -1.33 5.71 0.44
C ILE A 156 -2.62 5.55 -0.38
N HIS A 157 -3.40 4.48 -0.11
CA HIS A 157 -4.76 4.37 -0.62
C HIS A 157 -5.68 5.29 0.19
N VAL A 158 -6.49 6.07 -0.50
CA VAL A 158 -7.33 7.12 0.12
C VAL A 158 -8.75 7.01 -0.39
N ALA A 159 -9.69 6.83 0.52
CA ALA A 159 -11.11 6.86 0.23
C ALA A 159 -11.49 6.02 -1.01
N GLU A 160 -10.91 4.81 -1.15
CA GLU A 160 -11.24 3.88 -2.23
C GLU A 160 -12.67 3.36 -2.06
N GLY A 161 -13.02 2.88 -0.87
CA GLY A 161 -14.36 2.45 -0.51
C GLY A 161 -15.04 3.39 0.48
N VAL A 162 -16.33 3.19 0.68
CA VAL A 162 -17.13 3.97 1.66
C VAL A 162 -16.68 3.76 3.11
N ASP A 163 -15.91 2.71 3.38
CA ASP A 163 -15.35 2.42 4.70
C ASP A 163 -14.22 3.39 5.09
N ASP A 164 -13.65 4.11 4.13
CA ASP A 164 -12.54 5.07 4.32
C ASP A 164 -12.97 6.54 4.13
N VAL A 165 -14.24 6.87 4.33
CA VAL A 165 -14.75 8.26 4.17
C VAL A 165 -14.10 9.27 5.11
N GLN A 166 -13.51 8.82 6.22
CA GLN A 166 -12.80 9.68 7.17
C GLN A 166 -11.36 10.03 6.72
N ALA A 167 -10.86 9.40 5.65
CA ALA A 167 -9.50 9.60 5.18
C ALA A 167 -9.16 11.08 4.94
N GLY A 168 -10.07 11.82 4.31
CA GLY A 168 -9.91 13.25 4.04
C GLY A 168 -9.61 14.05 5.31
N ALA A 169 -10.43 13.90 6.36
CA ALA A 169 -10.28 14.60 7.61
C ALA A 169 -8.98 14.23 8.36
N ARG A 170 -8.63 12.94 8.36
CA ARG A 170 -7.44 12.44 9.07
C ARG A 170 -6.13 12.81 8.40
N LEU A 171 -6.13 12.98 7.10
CA LEU A 171 -4.92 13.23 6.30
C LEU A 171 -4.69 14.72 6.01
N GLU A 172 -5.67 15.59 6.19
CA GLU A 172 -5.65 17.00 5.77
C GLU A 172 -4.42 17.78 6.29
N SER A 173 -4.04 17.55 7.54
CA SER A 173 -2.94 18.27 8.19
C SER A 173 -1.54 17.71 7.88
N ILE A 174 -1.44 16.48 7.37
CA ILE A 174 -0.16 15.79 7.22
C ILE A 174 0.29 15.59 5.78
N THR A 175 -0.64 15.63 4.81
CA THR A 175 -0.30 15.41 3.39
C THR A 175 0.59 16.51 2.82
N GLN A 176 1.48 16.15 1.90
CA GLN A 176 2.42 17.05 1.21
C GLN A 176 2.27 16.90 -0.31
N ASP A 177 2.77 17.86 -1.08
CA ASP A 177 2.63 17.91 -2.54
C ASP A 177 3.28 16.72 -3.29
N ASN A 178 4.23 16.05 -2.66
CA ASN A 178 4.92 14.88 -3.20
C ASN A 178 4.27 13.53 -2.83
N TRP A 179 3.14 13.54 -2.12
CA TRP A 179 2.41 12.32 -1.81
C TRP A 179 1.63 11.79 -3.01
N LEU A 180 1.46 10.47 -3.09
CA LEU A 180 0.57 9.78 -4.02
C LEU A 180 -0.68 9.30 -3.27
N LEU A 181 -1.81 9.87 -3.65
CA LEU A 181 -3.13 9.58 -3.10
C LEU A 181 -3.87 8.66 -4.07
N ILE A 182 -3.90 7.37 -3.74
CA ILE A 182 -4.38 6.35 -4.67
C ILE A 182 -5.90 6.23 -4.56
N HIS A 183 -6.58 6.10 -5.69
CA HIS A 183 -8.03 6.01 -5.90
C HIS A 183 -8.79 7.31 -5.68
N ALA A 184 -8.90 7.83 -4.47
CA ALA A 184 -9.64 9.04 -4.10
C ALA A 184 -11.12 9.04 -4.59
N VAL A 185 -11.79 7.86 -4.63
CA VAL A 185 -13.15 7.71 -5.19
C VAL A 185 -14.18 8.46 -4.35
N HIS A 186 -14.09 8.32 -3.02
CA HIS A 186 -15.02 8.92 -2.05
C HIS A 186 -14.39 10.06 -1.25
N LEU A 187 -13.29 10.64 -1.76
CA LEU A 187 -12.63 11.76 -1.08
C LEU A 187 -13.55 12.99 -1.08
N ASP A 188 -13.82 13.53 0.11
CA ASP A 188 -14.79 14.60 0.35
C ASP A 188 -14.17 16.01 0.37
N ARG A 189 -12.84 16.10 0.31
CA ARG A 189 -12.10 17.37 0.38
C ARG A 189 -10.80 17.32 -0.39
N LYS A 190 -10.24 18.50 -0.67
CA LYS A 190 -8.94 18.63 -1.32
C LYS A 190 -7.82 18.37 -0.31
N LEU A 191 -6.93 17.43 -0.62
CA LEU A 191 -5.68 17.19 0.09
C LEU A 191 -4.50 17.70 -0.74
N LYS A 192 -3.37 17.95 -0.09
CA LYS A 192 -2.10 18.10 -0.80
C LYS A 192 -1.68 16.74 -1.34
N GLY A 193 -1.02 16.72 -2.50
CA GLY A 193 -0.57 15.50 -3.13
C GLY A 193 -1.14 15.32 -4.54
N ARG A 194 -0.83 14.20 -5.14
CA ARG A 194 -1.23 13.85 -6.51
C ARG A 194 -2.17 12.66 -6.47
N ILE A 195 -3.36 12.82 -7.01
CA ILE A 195 -4.32 11.72 -7.15
C ILE A 195 -3.87 10.78 -8.26
N VAL A 196 -3.82 9.49 -7.95
CA VAL A 196 -3.56 8.42 -8.91
C VAL A 196 -4.86 7.66 -9.15
N HIS A 197 -5.40 7.79 -10.36
CA HIS A 197 -6.66 7.18 -10.74
C HIS A 197 -6.46 5.76 -11.28
N ASN A 198 -7.00 4.77 -10.58
CA ASN A 198 -6.92 3.35 -10.92
C ASN A 198 -8.27 2.84 -11.46
N ALA A 199 -8.68 3.32 -12.63
CA ALA A 199 -10.02 3.07 -13.19
C ALA A 199 -10.38 1.57 -13.28
N ARG A 200 -9.44 0.71 -13.70
CA ARG A 200 -9.67 -0.74 -13.80
C ARG A 200 -9.90 -1.37 -12.43
N SER A 201 -9.08 -1.02 -11.43
CA SER A 201 -9.23 -1.51 -10.06
C SER A 201 -10.57 -1.05 -9.47
N ASN A 202 -10.91 0.24 -9.62
CA ASN A 202 -12.15 0.81 -9.12
C ASN A 202 -13.38 0.09 -9.70
N MET A 203 -13.37 -0.21 -11.01
CA MET A 203 -14.45 -0.96 -11.66
C MET A 203 -14.51 -2.41 -11.18
N ASN A 204 -13.36 -3.07 -11.08
CA ASN A 204 -13.27 -4.46 -10.65
C ASN A 204 -13.77 -4.66 -9.21
N ASN A 205 -13.46 -3.72 -8.33
CA ASN A 205 -13.87 -3.73 -6.93
C ASN A 205 -15.27 -3.10 -6.70
N ALA A 206 -15.92 -2.61 -7.76
CA ALA A 206 -17.23 -1.95 -7.71
C ALA A 206 -17.30 -0.81 -6.67
N VAL A 207 -16.19 -0.09 -6.44
CA VAL A 207 -16.11 0.99 -5.45
C VAL A 207 -16.63 2.33 -5.95
N GLY A 208 -16.82 2.48 -7.24
CA GLY A 208 -17.34 3.70 -7.87
C GLY A 208 -16.36 4.36 -8.82
N TYR A 209 -16.66 5.61 -9.18
CA TYR A 209 -15.90 6.40 -10.13
C TYR A 209 -15.30 7.62 -9.44
N ALA A 210 -13.97 7.76 -9.47
CA ALA A 210 -13.32 8.94 -8.92
C ALA A 210 -13.71 10.19 -9.73
N LYS A 211 -14.02 11.26 -9.05
CA LYS A 211 -14.25 12.57 -9.64
C LYS A 211 -12.94 13.36 -9.56
N PRO A 212 -12.14 13.43 -10.65
CA PRO A 212 -10.96 14.27 -10.67
C PRO A 212 -11.42 15.73 -10.53
N THR A 213 -10.95 16.42 -9.51
CA THR A 213 -11.19 17.85 -9.26
C THR A 213 -9.93 18.64 -9.56
#